data_a08d452c45bbc272a65214215fa3f987
#
_entry.id   a08d452c45bbc272a65214215fa3f987
#
_cell.length_a   1.000
_cell.length_b   1.000
_cell.length_c   1.000
_cell.angle_alpha   90.00
_cell.angle_beta   90.00
_cell.angle_gamma   90.00
#
_symmetry.space_group_name_H-M   'P 1'
#
loop_
_entity.id
_entity.type
_entity.pdbx_description
1 polymer ?
#
loop_
_entity_poly.entity_id
_entity_poly.type
_entity_poly.pdbx_seq_one_letter_code
_entity_poly.pdbx_strand_id
1 'polypeptide(L)'
;MAVEFPRTMIENLSVSRLVMGTNWWLGYSHTSGAKDREIRRTCTAERVAEMIQVYLDAGVDTMLGPLPLAHLKEAIEIAQDKTGKKVLYLVTPSLNIAGDAKADDESRRAIDECAKMGAPVCMPHTSSTDALVDRRARVIRDMDKFCRMIREAGMIPGLSTHMPEAPVYADETGLDVGTYVQIYNAVGFLMQIEVDWVHRMIWQCKKPVITIKPLAVNKVMPLVGLAFNWSTIRDQDMVCVGTTTPDEVREIIEISLSLLERRTPEVQLQRTRSKASVEPKKK
;
A
#
# COMPACT_ATOMS: atom_id res chain seq x y z
N MET A 1 -24.63 -13.41 0.00
CA MET A 1 -23.62 -13.05 1.05
C MET A 1 -22.70 -12.03 0.43
N ALA A 2 -22.40 -10.92 1.09
CA ALA A 2 -21.40 -9.99 0.58
C ALA A 2 -20.06 -10.75 0.49
N VAL A 3 -19.41 -10.69 -0.67
CA VAL A 3 -18.09 -11.32 -0.87
C VAL A 3 -17.10 -10.50 -0.04
N GLU A 4 -16.51 -11.12 0.98
CA GLU A 4 -15.48 -10.49 1.80
C GLU A 4 -14.12 -10.69 1.11
N PHE A 5 -13.35 -9.60 0.94
CA PHE A 5 -12.05 -9.66 0.26
C PHE A 5 -11.07 -10.56 1.03
N PRO A 6 -10.24 -11.38 0.34
CA PRO A 6 -9.27 -12.27 0.98
C PRO A 6 -8.32 -11.54 1.92
N ARG A 7 -7.96 -12.19 3.02
CA ARG A 7 -7.10 -11.65 4.09
C ARG A 7 -5.78 -12.41 4.20
N THR A 8 -4.81 -11.77 4.85
CA THR A 8 -3.53 -12.36 5.23
C THR A 8 -3.12 -11.88 6.62
N MET A 9 -1.94 -12.28 7.07
CA MET A 9 -1.44 -11.95 8.41
C MET A 9 -0.13 -11.17 8.32
N ILE A 10 -0.04 -10.10 9.11
CA ILE A 10 1.23 -9.46 9.50
C ILE A 10 1.43 -9.79 10.96
N GLU A 11 2.31 -10.74 11.28
CA GLU A 11 2.41 -11.37 12.60
C GLU A 11 1.05 -11.89 13.09
N ASN A 12 0.49 -11.31 14.16
CA ASN A 12 -0.83 -11.65 14.71
C ASN A 12 -1.96 -10.73 14.20
N LEU A 13 -1.67 -9.78 13.31
CA LEU A 13 -2.65 -8.85 12.77
C LEU A 13 -3.22 -9.38 11.47
N SER A 14 -4.54 -9.61 11.42
CA SER A 14 -5.25 -9.91 10.18
C SER A 14 -5.48 -8.65 9.37
N VAL A 15 -5.09 -8.63 8.09
CA VAL A 15 -5.20 -7.49 7.17
C VAL A 15 -5.80 -7.93 5.83
N SER A 16 -6.52 -7.04 5.14
CA SER A 16 -7.00 -7.34 3.79
C SER A 16 -5.84 -7.39 2.79
N ARG A 17 -5.87 -8.34 1.83
CA ARG A 17 -4.81 -8.46 0.82
C ARG A 17 -4.82 -7.32 -0.20
N LEU A 18 -5.97 -6.69 -0.45
CA LEU A 18 -6.04 -5.40 -1.14
C LEU A 18 -5.90 -4.29 -0.11
N VAL A 19 -5.07 -3.30 -0.40
CA VAL A 19 -4.72 -2.21 0.52
C VAL A 19 -5.05 -0.86 -0.12
N MET A 20 -5.72 0.01 0.62
CA MET A 20 -6.04 1.38 0.21
C MET A 20 -4.77 2.23 0.21
N GLY A 21 -4.33 2.72 -0.94
CA GLY A 21 -3.18 3.63 -1.05
C GLY A 21 -3.61 5.09 -0.91
N THR A 22 -3.03 5.83 0.04
CA THR A 22 -3.48 7.20 0.35
C THR A 22 -2.77 8.30 -0.42
N ASN A 23 -1.67 8.04 -1.10
CA ASN A 23 -0.86 9.07 -1.75
C ASN A 23 -1.67 9.95 -2.73
N TRP A 24 -2.57 9.35 -3.51
CA TRP A 24 -3.44 10.09 -4.42
C TRP A 24 -4.42 10.97 -3.65
N TRP A 25 -4.98 10.52 -2.54
CA TRP A 25 -5.89 11.32 -1.71
C TRP A 25 -5.19 12.51 -1.05
N LEU A 26 -3.88 12.39 -0.82
CA LEU A 26 -3.04 13.45 -0.24
C LEU A 26 -2.41 14.37 -1.29
N GLY A 27 -2.67 14.13 -2.58
CA GLY A 27 -2.14 14.94 -3.68
C GLY A 27 -0.70 14.62 -4.05
N TYR A 28 -0.28 13.37 -3.89
CA TYR A 28 1.02 12.85 -4.31
C TYR A 28 0.85 11.88 -5.49
N SER A 29 0.55 12.42 -6.68
CA SER A 29 0.26 11.58 -7.87
C SER A 29 1.51 10.95 -8.51
N HIS A 30 2.68 11.46 -8.25
CA HIS A 30 3.93 11.12 -8.95
C HIS A 30 3.86 11.34 -10.48
N THR A 31 2.99 12.24 -10.95
CA THR A 31 2.83 12.57 -12.37
C THR A 31 3.23 14.01 -12.68
N SER A 32 2.52 14.99 -12.11
CA SER A 32 2.83 16.40 -12.29
C SER A 32 2.24 17.25 -11.16
N GLY A 33 2.84 18.42 -10.92
CA GLY A 33 2.29 19.37 -9.95
C GLY A 33 0.88 19.90 -10.31
N ALA A 34 0.49 19.88 -11.59
CA ALA A 34 -0.86 20.21 -12.01
C ALA A 34 -1.86 19.15 -11.56
N LYS A 35 -1.49 17.85 -11.71
CA LYS A 35 -2.32 16.73 -11.24
C LYS A 35 -2.44 16.73 -9.72
N ASP A 36 -1.34 16.99 -9.01
CA ASP A 36 -1.36 17.09 -7.55
C ASP A 36 -2.31 18.18 -7.04
N ARG A 37 -2.31 19.36 -7.71
CA ARG A 37 -3.25 20.45 -7.37
C ARG A 37 -4.70 20.10 -7.66
N GLU A 38 -4.97 19.40 -8.76
CA GLU A 38 -6.31 18.92 -9.09
C GLU A 38 -6.82 17.95 -8.03
N ILE A 39 -6.02 16.97 -7.68
CA ILE A 39 -6.37 15.97 -6.67
C ILE A 39 -6.68 16.64 -5.33
N ARG A 40 -5.82 17.55 -4.86
CA ARG A 40 -6.08 18.30 -3.60
C ARG A 40 -7.37 19.10 -3.60
N ARG A 41 -7.86 19.52 -4.78
CA ARG A 41 -9.16 20.23 -4.90
C ARG A 41 -10.35 19.28 -4.94
N THR A 42 -10.16 18.07 -5.46
CA THR A 42 -11.26 17.12 -5.73
C THR A 42 -11.39 16.01 -4.68
N CYS A 43 -10.30 15.65 -4.00
CA CYS A 43 -10.30 14.68 -2.91
C CYS A 43 -10.60 15.38 -1.57
N THR A 44 -11.85 15.85 -1.39
CA THR A 44 -12.34 16.36 -0.11
C THR A 44 -12.51 15.22 0.90
N ALA A 45 -12.71 15.54 2.18
CA ALA A 45 -12.95 14.54 3.21
C ALA A 45 -14.14 13.64 2.89
N GLU A 46 -15.25 14.23 2.43
CA GLU A 46 -16.48 13.52 2.07
C GLU A 46 -16.24 12.54 0.90
N ARG A 47 -15.54 13.01 -0.16
CA ARG A 47 -15.26 12.18 -1.32
C ARG A 47 -14.31 11.03 -1.00
N VAL A 48 -13.31 11.27 -0.16
CA VAL A 48 -12.41 10.23 0.31
C VAL A 48 -13.17 9.24 1.21
N ALA A 49 -14.07 9.74 2.07
CA ALA A 49 -14.92 8.90 2.90
C ALA A 49 -15.83 7.97 2.08
N GLU A 50 -16.40 8.46 0.95
CA GLU A 50 -17.16 7.61 0.03
C GLU A 50 -16.31 6.48 -0.55
N MET A 51 -15.06 6.76 -0.93
CA MET A 51 -14.13 5.72 -1.41
C MET A 51 -13.81 4.70 -0.32
N ILE A 52 -13.52 5.15 0.90
CA ILE A 52 -13.25 4.28 2.05
C ILE A 52 -14.47 3.38 2.36
N GLN A 53 -15.69 3.92 2.31
CA GLN A 53 -16.92 3.15 2.51
C GLN A 53 -17.01 1.99 1.51
N VAL A 54 -16.79 2.25 0.21
CA VAL A 54 -16.82 1.20 -0.82
C VAL A 54 -15.79 0.09 -0.52
N TYR A 55 -14.59 0.46 -0.07
CA TYR A 55 -13.58 -0.53 0.36
C TYR A 55 -14.05 -1.33 1.57
N LEU A 56 -14.52 -0.66 2.62
CA LEU A 56 -14.99 -1.30 3.84
C LEU A 56 -16.17 -2.24 3.59
N ASP A 57 -17.09 -1.87 2.70
CA ASP A 57 -18.25 -2.70 2.33
C ASP A 57 -17.83 -4.02 1.67
N ALA A 58 -16.71 -4.00 0.94
CA ALA A 58 -16.12 -5.19 0.33
C ALA A 58 -15.16 -5.98 1.26
N GLY A 59 -15.03 -5.60 2.53
CA GLY A 59 -14.11 -6.25 3.47
C GLY A 59 -12.64 -5.83 3.32
N VAL A 60 -12.37 -4.75 2.58
CA VAL A 60 -11.04 -4.14 2.47
C VAL A 60 -10.91 -3.05 3.54
N ASP A 61 -10.22 -3.37 4.62
CA ASP A 61 -10.09 -2.51 5.81
C ASP A 61 -8.68 -1.94 6.02
N THR A 62 -7.71 -2.40 5.24
CA THR A 62 -6.30 -2.04 5.42
C THR A 62 -5.93 -0.85 4.54
N MET A 63 -5.31 0.16 5.13
CA MET A 63 -4.87 1.40 4.49
C MET A 63 -3.38 1.60 4.69
N LEU A 64 -2.68 2.16 3.70
CA LEU A 64 -1.24 2.42 3.74
C LEU A 64 -0.92 3.85 3.31
N GLY A 65 -0.13 4.55 4.08
CA GLY A 65 0.39 5.87 3.71
C GLY A 65 1.16 6.61 4.78
N PRO A 66 1.60 7.85 4.51
CA PRO A 66 2.25 8.70 5.50
C PRO A 66 1.27 9.11 6.62
N LEU A 67 1.75 9.85 7.61
CA LEU A 67 0.87 10.45 8.62
C LEU A 67 -0.27 11.21 7.94
N PRO A 68 -1.54 10.92 8.30
CA PRO A 68 -2.68 11.50 7.60
C PRO A 68 -2.84 12.99 7.87
N LEU A 69 -3.11 13.75 6.81
CA LEU A 69 -3.55 15.13 6.91
C LEU A 69 -4.98 15.21 7.50
N ALA A 70 -5.39 16.42 7.93
CA ALA A 70 -6.68 16.62 8.60
C ALA A 70 -7.87 16.05 7.81
N HIS A 71 -7.96 16.33 6.51
CA HIS A 71 -9.05 15.85 5.66
C HIS A 71 -9.10 14.30 5.52
N LEU A 72 -7.96 13.62 5.61
CA LEU A 72 -7.93 12.15 5.59
C LEU A 72 -8.36 11.56 6.94
N LYS A 73 -7.99 12.20 8.06
CA LYS A 73 -8.49 11.80 9.39
C LYS A 73 -10.01 11.91 9.45
N GLU A 74 -10.55 13.05 9.04
CA GLU A 74 -11.99 13.29 8.94
C GLU A 74 -12.69 12.28 8.02
N ALA A 75 -12.11 11.97 6.86
CA ALA A 75 -12.66 10.98 5.94
C ALA A 75 -12.73 9.58 6.56
N ILE A 76 -11.71 9.17 7.30
CA ILE A 76 -11.69 7.89 8.02
C ILE A 76 -12.79 7.86 9.08
N GLU A 77 -12.93 8.92 9.89
CA GLU A 77 -13.97 9.04 10.90
C GLU A 77 -15.38 8.92 10.30
N ILE A 78 -15.67 9.72 9.25
CA ILE A 78 -16.94 9.67 8.52
C ILE A 78 -17.25 8.26 7.99
N ALA A 79 -16.25 7.60 7.38
CA ALA A 79 -16.46 6.27 6.82
C ALA A 79 -16.68 5.21 7.90
N GLN A 80 -15.95 5.27 9.00
CA GLN A 80 -16.11 4.35 10.14
C GLN A 80 -17.47 4.54 10.84
N ASP A 81 -17.91 5.77 11.02
CA ASP A 81 -19.21 6.07 11.63
C ASP A 81 -20.36 5.56 10.77
N LYS A 82 -20.28 5.73 9.44
CA LYS A 82 -21.32 5.26 8.51
C LYS A 82 -21.37 3.75 8.35
N THR A 83 -20.22 3.06 8.41
CA THR A 83 -20.16 1.62 8.15
C THR A 83 -20.12 0.77 9.39
N GLY A 84 -19.80 1.35 10.55
CA GLY A 84 -19.54 0.62 11.81
C GLY A 84 -18.25 -0.23 11.76
N LYS A 85 -17.44 -0.11 10.68
CA LYS A 85 -16.21 -0.89 10.48
C LYS A 85 -14.98 -0.03 10.76
N LYS A 86 -13.88 -0.67 11.16
CA LYS A 86 -12.62 0.01 11.48
C LYS A 86 -11.65 -0.05 10.31
N VAL A 87 -10.87 1.03 10.13
CA VAL A 87 -9.74 1.10 9.22
C VAL A 87 -8.46 0.73 9.97
N LEU A 88 -7.69 -0.20 9.45
CA LEU A 88 -6.35 -0.54 9.92
C LEU A 88 -5.33 0.30 9.14
N TYR A 89 -4.88 1.39 9.73
CA TYR A 89 -3.95 2.29 9.04
C TYR A 89 -2.50 1.92 9.32
N LEU A 90 -1.82 1.36 8.32
CA LEU A 90 -0.40 1.07 8.32
C LEU A 90 0.35 2.35 7.94
N VAL A 91 1.13 2.92 8.88
CA VAL A 91 1.69 4.26 8.73
C VAL A 91 3.15 4.22 8.31
N THR A 92 3.53 5.12 7.39
CA THR A 92 4.92 5.26 6.93
C THR A 92 5.48 6.65 7.29
N PRO A 93 5.89 6.90 8.55
CA PRO A 93 6.45 8.17 8.96
C PRO A 93 7.87 8.36 8.41
N SER A 94 8.22 9.58 8.02
CA SER A 94 9.62 9.96 7.82
C SER A 94 10.30 10.16 9.17
N LEU A 95 11.45 9.51 9.39
CA LEU A 95 12.23 9.62 10.61
C LEU A 95 13.47 10.49 10.38
N ASN A 96 13.93 11.18 11.42
CA ASN A 96 15.20 11.87 11.37
C ASN A 96 16.33 10.87 11.64
N ILE A 97 17.21 10.70 10.65
CA ILE A 97 18.28 9.70 10.64
C ILE A 97 19.69 10.31 10.82
N ALA A 98 19.78 11.53 11.36
CA ALA A 98 21.08 12.20 11.53
C ALA A 98 22.01 11.52 12.56
N GLY A 99 21.48 10.64 13.41
CA GLY A 99 22.28 9.79 14.32
C GLY A 99 22.70 10.49 15.62
N ASP A 100 22.15 11.64 15.93
CA ASP A 100 22.34 12.34 17.22
C ASP A 100 21.10 12.20 18.13
N ALA A 101 21.25 12.58 19.40
CA ALA A 101 20.17 12.48 20.38
C ALA A 101 18.92 13.30 20.01
N LYS A 102 19.09 14.44 19.35
CA LYS A 102 17.97 15.28 18.88
C LYS A 102 17.19 14.56 17.78
N ALA A 103 17.89 13.94 16.82
CA ALA A 103 17.27 13.15 15.77
C ALA A 103 16.50 11.95 16.32
N ASP A 104 17.04 11.30 17.34
CA ASP A 104 16.39 10.19 18.03
C ASP A 104 15.10 10.63 18.74
N ASP A 105 15.13 11.79 19.41
CA ASP A 105 13.93 12.38 20.05
C ASP A 105 12.87 12.79 19.04
N GLU A 106 13.24 13.34 17.89
CA GLU A 106 12.33 13.70 16.80
C GLU A 106 11.70 12.45 16.20
N SER A 107 12.48 11.41 15.96
CA SER A 107 12.00 10.13 15.45
C SER A 107 11.07 9.43 16.43
N ARG A 108 11.38 9.44 17.73
CA ARG A 108 10.50 8.90 18.78
C ARG A 108 9.16 9.63 18.80
N ARG A 109 9.15 10.96 18.73
CA ARG A 109 7.89 11.73 18.64
C ARG A 109 7.05 11.36 17.44
N ALA A 110 7.66 11.19 16.25
CA ALA A 110 6.94 10.77 15.05
C ALA A 110 6.33 9.36 15.21
N ILE A 111 7.05 8.43 15.84
CA ILE A 111 6.57 7.08 16.15
C ILE A 111 5.42 7.14 17.18
N ASP A 112 5.57 7.94 18.24
CA ASP A 112 4.52 8.12 19.27
C ASP A 112 3.24 8.73 18.69
N GLU A 113 3.34 9.62 17.70
CA GLU A 113 2.18 10.14 16.98
C GLU A 113 1.45 9.03 16.20
N CYS A 114 2.19 8.11 15.57
CA CYS A 114 1.59 6.95 14.91
C CYS A 114 0.85 6.06 15.93
N ALA A 115 1.45 5.80 17.09
CA ALA A 115 0.82 4.99 18.15
C ALA A 115 -0.44 5.66 18.71
N LYS A 116 -0.42 6.98 18.95
CA LYS A 116 -1.59 7.76 19.43
C LYS A 116 -2.76 7.72 18.45
N MET A 117 -2.50 7.54 17.16
CA MET A 117 -3.53 7.35 16.13
C MET A 117 -4.12 5.92 16.14
N GLY A 118 -3.57 5.01 16.93
CA GLY A 118 -3.96 3.61 16.94
C GLY A 118 -3.43 2.82 15.73
N ALA A 119 -2.34 3.27 15.11
CA ALA A 119 -1.73 2.53 14.01
C ALA A 119 -1.20 1.17 14.51
N PRO A 120 -1.59 0.05 13.91
CA PRO A 120 -1.09 -1.26 14.34
C PRO A 120 0.30 -1.58 13.79
N VAL A 121 0.69 -0.96 12.68
CA VAL A 121 1.98 -1.17 12.01
C VAL A 121 2.61 0.18 11.67
N CYS A 122 3.89 0.33 11.99
CA CYS A 122 4.67 1.52 11.67
C CYS A 122 5.91 1.13 10.87
N MET A 123 6.07 1.74 9.69
CA MET A 123 7.14 1.41 8.75
C MET A 123 7.91 2.69 8.40
N PRO A 124 9.16 2.87 8.85
CA PRO A 124 9.95 4.02 8.43
C PRO A 124 9.86 4.23 6.91
N HIS A 125 9.52 5.46 6.50
CA HIS A 125 9.31 5.81 5.09
C HIS A 125 10.57 5.55 4.25
N THR A 126 10.39 5.31 2.97
CA THR A 126 11.50 5.08 2.01
C THR A 126 12.60 6.13 2.09
N SER A 127 12.27 7.41 2.37
CA SER A 127 13.28 8.46 2.56
C SER A 127 14.22 8.23 3.74
N SER A 128 13.77 7.51 4.76
CA SER A 128 14.60 7.13 5.92
C SER A 128 15.23 5.76 5.69
N THR A 129 14.44 4.77 5.28
CA THR A 129 14.92 3.39 5.09
C THR A 129 16.02 3.30 4.03
N ASP A 130 15.78 3.84 2.83
CA ASP A 130 16.71 3.71 1.70
C ASP A 130 18.01 4.47 1.94
N ALA A 131 17.98 5.58 2.67
CA ALA A 131 19.18 6.34 3.04
C ALA A 131 20.10 5.60 4.06
N LEU A 132 19.56 4.63 4.78
CA LEU A 132 20.30 3.82 5.75
C LEU A 132 20.84 2.51 5.16
N VAL A 133 20.50 2.16 3.91
CA VAL A 133 20.98 0.94 3.26
C VAL A 133 22.47 1.05 2.98
N ASP A 134 23.26 0.13 3.55
CA ASP A 134 24.68 -0.04 3.29
C ASP A 134 24.90 -1.32 2.48
N ARG A 135 25.09 -1.15 1.15
CA ARG A 135 25.29 -2.27 0.22
C ARG A 135 26.60 -3.03 0.48
N ARG A 136 27.62 -2.34 0.99
CA ARG A 136 28.93 -2.96 1.25
C ARG A 136 28.87 -3.87 2.47
N ALA A 137 28.27 -3.37 3.55
CA ALA A 137 28.10 -4.13 4.79
C ALA A 137 26.87 -5.07 4.74
N ARG A 138 25.96 -4.92 3.74
CA ARG A 138 24.69 -5.63 3.60
C ARG A 138 23.79 -5.48 4.85
N VAL A 139 23.64 -4.24 5.30
CA VAL A 139 22.82 -3.89 6.47
C VAL A 139 21.96 -2.66 6.18
N ILE A 140 20.94 -2.44 6.99
CA ILE A 140 20.22 -1.17 7.08
C ILE A 140 20.67 -0.54 8.40
N ARG A 141 21.60 0.44 8.33
CA ARG A 141 22.25 1.02 9.48
C ARG A 141 21.23 1.58 10.47
N ASP A 142 21.44 1.35 11.76
CA ASP A 142 20.62 1.87 12.87
C ASP A 142 19.13 1.52 12.84
N MET A 143 18.67 0.73 11.87
CA MET A 143 17.25 0.40 11.72
C MET A 143 16.73 -0.44 12.90
N ASP A 144 17.55 -1.25 13.53
CA ASP A 144 17.23 -2.01 14.74
C ASP A 144 16.81 -1.09 15.91
N LYS A 145 17.41 0.09 16.02
CA LYS A 145 17.02 1.12 17.00
C LYS A 145 15.59 1.61 16.75
N PHE A 146 15.24 1.92 15.50
CA PHE A 146 13.89 2.37 15.15
C PHE A 146 12.86 1.25 15.32
N CYS A 147 13.20 0.02 14.96
CA CYS A 147 12.32 -1.13 15.21
C CYS A 147 12.02 -1.31 16.70
N ARG A 148 13.03 -1.18 17.59
CA ARG A 148 12.80 -1.19 19.05
C ARG A 148 11.88 -0.07 19.51
N MET A 149 12.08 1.18 19.04
CA MET A 149 11.22 2.31 19.37
C MET A 149 9.75 2.03 18.95
N ILE A 150 9.55 1.43 17.79
CA ILE A 150 8.21 1.08 17.28
C ILE A 150 7.57 -0.02 18.15
N ARG A 151 8.34 -1.05 18.55
CA ARG A 151 7.87 -2.09 19.47
C ARG A 151 7.51 -1.53 20.86
N GLU A 152 8.36 -0.66 21.42
CA GLU A 152 8.11 0.01 22.69
C GLU A 152 6.82 0.85 22.67
N ALA A 153 6.48 1.42 21.49
CA ALA A 153 5.22 2.14 21.29
C ALA A 153 4.01 1.22 21.02
N GLY A 154 4.19 -0.11 21.07
CA GLY A 154 3.12 -1.11 20.95
C GLY A 154 2.70 -1.46 19.50
N MET A 155 3.50 -1.07 18.52
CA MET A 155 3.22 -1.33 17.09
C MET A 155 4.12 -2.43 16.52
N ILE A 156 3.69 -3.02 15.40
CA ILE A 156 4.51 -3.94 14.60
C ILE A 156 5.45 -3.10 13.71
N PRO A 157 6.78 -3.27 13.77
CA PRO A 157 7.68 -2.63 12.84
C PRO A 157 7.59 -3.24 11.44
N GLY A 158 7.82 -2.44 10.41
CA GLY A 158 8.02 -2.90 9.04
C GLY A 158 9.00 -1.97 8.33
N LEU A 159 9.24 -2.20 7.05
CA LEU A 159 10.08 -1.32 6.23
C LEU A 159 9.33 -0.85 4.99
N SER A 160 9.29 0.46 4.76
CA SER A 160 8.88 1.01 3.47
C SER A 160 10.13 1.36 2.67
N THR A 161 10.31 0.71 1.51
CA THR A 161 11.52 0.85 0.70
C THR A 161 11.22 0.82 -0.79
N HIS A 162 12.07 1.50 -1.56
CA HIS A 162 12.14 1.36 -3.03
C HIS A 162 13.36 0.53 -3.46
N MET A 163 14.23 0.16 -2.52
CA MET A 163 15.45 -0.60 -2.77
C MET A 163 15.19 -2.09 -2.53
N PRO A 164 15.23 -2.94 -3.56
CA PRO A 164 14.89 -4.36 -3.42
C PRO A 164 15.87 -5.14 -2.54
N GLU A 165 17.07 -4.63 -2.31
CA GLU A 165 18.03 -5.22 -1.37
C GLU A 165 17.67 -5.00 0.11
N ALA A 166 16.87 -3.98 0.44
CA ALA A 166 16.54 -3.68 1.84
C ALA A 166 15.81 -4.84 2.55
N PRO A 167 14.75 -5.47 1.97
CA PRO A 167 14.15 -6.67 2.55
C PRO A 167 15.13 -7.84 2.69
N VAL A 168 16.04 -8.00 1.72
CA VAL A 168 17.05 -9.07 1.76
C VAL A 168 18.00 -8.86 2.94
N TYR A 169 18.51 -7.64 3.12
CA TYR A 169 19.42 -7.34 4.23
C TYR A 169 18.72 -7.42 5.59
N ALA A 170 17.44 -7.01 5.65
CA ALA A 170 16.65 -7.16 6.87
C ALA A 170 16.48 -8.65 7.26
N ASP A 171 16.19 -9.52 6.29
CA ASP A 171 16.07 -10.96 6.52
C ASP A 171 17.39 -11.65 6.86
N GLU A 172 18.51 -11.21 6.25
CA GLU A 172 19.87 -11.72 6.52
C GLU A 172 20.36 -11.33 7.93
N THR A 173 20.10 -10.10 8.35
CA THR A 173 20.52 -9.58 9.65
C THR A 173 19.58 -9.95 10.78
N GLY A 174 18.42 -10.54 10.48
CA GLY A 174 17.41 -10.87 11.48
C GLY A 174 16.72 -9.65 12.08
N LEU A 175 16.58 -8.56 11.31
CA LEU A 175 15.91 -7.35 11.77
C LEU A 175 14.46 -7.67 12.21
N ASP A 176 14.04 -7.12 13.35
CA ASP A 176 12.72 -7.34 13.92
C ASP A 176 11.66 -6.52 13.18
N VAL A 177 11.15 -7.08 12.07
CA VAL A 177 10.09 -6.49 11.25
C VAL A 177 9.04 -7.53 10.89
N GLY A 178 7.78 -7.11 10.76
CA GLY A 178 6.64 -7.97 10.40
C GLY A 178 6.29 -7.94 8.91
N THR A 179 6.68 -6.90 8.17
CA THR A 179 6.30 -6.72 6.75
C THR A 179 7.22 -5.77 6.01
N TYR A 180 7.16 -5.83 4.68
CA TYR A 180 7.87 -4.94 3.77
C TYR A 180 6.91 -4.24 2.80
N VAL A 181 7.19 -2.99 2.44
CA VAL A 181 6.59 -2.29 1.30
C VAL A 181 7.61 -2.23 0.18
N GLN A 182 7.23 -2.68 -1.03
CA GLN A 182 8.11 -2.70 -2.20
C GLN A 182 7.39 -2.26 -3.47
N ILE A 183 8.06 -1.47 -4.33
CA ILE A 183 7.52 -1.17 -5.66
C ILE A 183 7.56 -2.44 -6.52
N TYR A 184 6.40 -2.77 -7.12
CA TYR A 184 6.32 -3.91 -8.01
C TYR A 184 5.24 -3.71 -9.07
N ASN A 185 5.63 -3.65 -10.35
CA ASN A 185 4.71 -3.49 -11.48
C ASN A 185 5.29 -4.07 -12.77
N ALA A 186 4.43 -4.37 -13.73
CA ALA A 186 4.76 -5.05 -14.98
C ALA A 186 5.73 -4.29 -15.92
N VAL A 187 5.92 -2.98 -15.70
CA VAL A 187 6.73 -2.13 -16.61
C VAL A 187 8.01 -1.61 -15.95
N GLY A 188 8.34 -2.07 -14.74
CA GLY A 188 9.55 -1.66 -14.03
C GLY A 188 9.54 -0.18 -13.56
N PHE A 189 8.35 0.46 -13.52
CA PHE A 189 8.26 1.87 -13.16
C PHE A 189 8.74 2.13 -11.73
N LEU A 190 9.75 2.99 -11.58
CA LEU A 190 10.46 3.32 -10.33
C LEU A 190 11.08 2.11 -9.60
N MET A 191 11.13 0.96 -10.23
CA MET A 191 11.91 -0.18 -9.75
C MET A 191 13.38 0.06 -10.12
N GLN A 192 14.29 -0.20 -9.20
CA GLN A 192 15.71 0.11 -9.39
C GLN A 192 16.47 -0.97 -10.19
N ILE A 193 15.87 -2.14 -10.28
CA ILE A 193 16.36 -3.30 -11.05
C ILE A 193 15.20 -3.91 -11.81
N GLU A 194 15.49 -4.90 -12.65
CA GLU A 194 14.52 -5.57 -13.51
C GLU A 194 13.40 -6.25 -12.71
N VAL A 195 12.25 -6.36 -13.32
CA VAL A 195 11.03 -6.93 -12.73
C VAL A 195 11.27 -8.34 -12.19
N ASP A 196 12.02 -9.17 -12.94
CA ASP A 196 12.32 -10.56 -12.58
C ASP A 196 13.15 -10.66 -11.28
N TRP A 197 14.06 -9.71 -11.05
CA TRP A 197 14.85 -9.67 -9.83
C TRP A 197 14.01 -9.28 -8.62
N VAL A 198 13.11 -8.29 -8.77
CA VAL A 198 12.19 -7.91 -7.69
C VAL A 198 11.20 -9.04 -7.41
N HIS A 199 10.68 -9.71 -8.45
CA HIS A 199 9.86 -10.91 -8.30
C HIS A 199 10.57 -11.98 -7.47
N ARG A 200 11.80 -12.32 -7.84
CA ARG A 200 12.61 -13.31 -7.10
C ARG A 200 12.81 -12.88 -5.63
N MET A 201 13.12 -11.62 -5.39
CA MET A 201 13.28 -11.07 -4.04
C MET A 201 12.00 -11.22 -3.22
N ILE A 202 10.82 -10.86 -3.77
CA ILE A 202 9.53 -11.03 -3.09
C ILE A 202 9.33 -12.48 -2.67
N TRP A 203 9.63 -13.45 -3.54
CA TRP A 203 9.49 -14.88 -3.24
C TRP A 203 10.48 -15.40 -2.20
N GLN A 204 11.62 -14.75 -2.05
CA GLN A 204 12.63 -15.11 -1.05
C GLN A 204 12.40 -14.43 0.33
N CYS A 205 11.62 -13.34 0.39
CA CYS A 205 11.30 -12.66 1.64
C CYS A 205 10.64 -13.59 2.65
N LYS A 206 11.11 -13.56 3.90
CA LYS A 206 10.53 -14.33 5.00
C LYS A 206 9.18 -13.78 5.48
N LYS A 207 8.94 -12.50 5.28
CA LYS A 207 7.76 -11.76 5.72
C LYS A 207 6.83 -11.45 4.54
N PRO A 208 5.53 -11.20 4.77
CA PRO A 208 4.64 -10.73 3.72
C PRO A 208 5.10 -9.37 3.16
N VAL A 209 4.89 -9.18 1.87
CA VAL A 209 5.25 -7.96 1.15
C VAL A 209 3.99 -7.22 0.70
N ILE A 210 3.92 -5.93 0.96
CA ILE A 210 2.91 -5.03 0.41
C ILE A 210 3.48 -4.44 -0.88
N THR A 211 3.01 -4.91 -2.02
CA THR A 211 3.42 -4.36 -3.32
C THR A 211 2.69 -3.05 -3.59
N ILE A 212 3.42 -2.03 -4.04
CA ILE A 212 2.88 -0.70 -4.36
C ILE A 212 3.10 -0.34 -5.82
N LYS A 213 2.30 0.61 -6.32
CA LYS A 213 2.32 1.12 -7.70
C LYS A 213 2.03 0.04 -8.77
N PRO A 214 1.06 -0.87 -8.58
CA PRO A 214 0.76 -1.94 -9.53
C PRO A 214 0.36 -1.41 -10.91
N LEU A 215 -0.26 -0.22 -10.98
CA LEU A 215 -0.70 0.43 -12.21
C LEU A 215 0.35 1.41 -12.78
N ALA A 216 1.57 1.45 -12.22
CA ALA A 216 2.65 2.35 -12.66
C ALA A 216 2.16 3.80 -12.86
N VAL A 217 1.37 4.34 -11.91
CA VAL A 217 0.75 5.69 -11.98
C VAL A 217 -0.16 5.86 -13.19
N ASN A 218 -1.06 4.91 -13.41
CA ASN A 218 -2.01 4.84 -14.54
C ASN A 218 -1.34 4.70 -15.94
N LYS A 219 -0.08 4.28 -16.00
CA LYS A 219 0.58 3.89 -17.28
C LYS A 219 0.20 2.49 -17.73
N VAL A 220 -0.32 1.68 -16.82
CA VAL A 220 -0.79 0.32 -17.07
C VAL A 220 -2.28 0.26 -16.77
N MET A 221 -3.04 -0.34 -17.70
CA MET A 221 -4.49 -0.55 -17.52
C MET A 221 -4.77 -1.41 -16.28
N PRO A 222 -5.85 -1.16 -15.53
CA PRO A 222 -6.14 -1.84 -14.27
C PRO A 222 -6.10 -3.37 -14.38
N LEU A 223 -6.79 -3.96 -15.37
CA LEU A 223 -6.77 -5.41 -15.58
C LEU A 223 -5.35 -5.96 -15.76
N VAL A 224 -4.51 -5.29 -16.57
CA VAL A 224 -3.15 -5.76 -16.86
C VAL A 224 -2.26 -5.65 -15.63
N GLY A 225 -2.28 -4.50 -14.94
CA GLY A 225 -1.45 -4.28 -13.77
C GLY A 225 -1.83 -5.16 -12.59
N LEU A 226 -3.13 -5.35 -12.34
CA LEU A 226 -3.62 -6.22 -11.28
C LEU A 226 -3.41 -7.70 -11.61
N ALA A 227 -3.65 -8.13 -12.87
CA ALA A 227 -3.37 -9.50 -13.28
C ALA A 227 -1.90 -9.85 -13.09
N PHE A 228 -0.98 -8.96 -13.49
CA PHE A 228 0.43 -9.15 -13.23
C PHE A 228 0.72 -9.33 -11.74
N ASN A 229 0.25 -8.42 -10.89
CA ASN A 229 0.53 -8.49 -9.45
C ASN A 229 -0.07 -9.77 -8.84
N TRP A 230 -1.39 -9.99 -8.96
CA TRP A 230 -2.07 -11.13 -8.33
C TRP A 230 -1.59 -12.50 -8.82
N SER A 231 -1.06 -12.60 -10.05
CA SER A 231 -0.53 -13.86 -10.58
C SER A 231 0.93 -14.13 -10.22
N THR A 232 1.67 -13.13 -9.75
CA THR A 232 3.12 -13.24 -9.54
C THR A 232 3.57 -13.08 -8.09
N ILE A 233 2.74 -12.51 -7.21
CA ILE A 233 3.01 -12.46 -5.76
C ILE A 233 2.54 -13.74 -5.05
N ARG A 234 2.97 -13.92 -3.79
CA ARG A 234 2.58 -15.07 -2.97
C ARG A 234 1.22 -14.85 -2.32
N ASP A 235 0.59 -15.92 -1.85
CA ASP A 235 -0.73 -15.83 -1.19
C ASP A 235 -0.72 -15.00 0.12
N GLN A 236 0.43 -14.86 0.75
CA GLN A 236 0.59 -14.01 1.94
C GLN A 236 0.83 -12.53 1.62
N ASP A 237 1.11 -12.19 0.35
CA ASP A 237 1.44 -10.82 -0.05
C ASP A 237 0.19 -10.00 -0.38
N MET A 238 0.36 -8.69 -0.41
CA MET A 238 -0.69 -7.69 -0.56
C MET A 238 -0.43 -6.77 -1.75
N VAL A 239 -1.50 -6.19 -2.29
CA VAL A 239 -1.44 -5.19 -3.37
C VAL A 239 -2.06 -3.88 -2.89
N CYS A 240 -1.26 -2.81 -2.88
CA CYS A 240 -1.72 -1.46 -2.52
C CYS A 240 -1.99 -0.64 -3.77
N VAL A 241 -3.21 -0.12 -3.89
CA VAL A 241 -3.68 0.66 -5.05
C VAL A 241 -4.21 2.01 -4.61
N GLY A 242 -3.80 3.08 -5.29
CA GLY A 242 -4.40 4.41 -5.16
C GLY A 242 -5.54 4.59 -6.16
N THR A 243 -6.63 5.23 -5.72
CA THR A 243 -7.83 5.55 -6.51
C THR A 243 -8.25 7.00 -6.29
N THR A 244 -9.08 7.57 -7.16
CA THR A 244 -9.57 8.95 -7.05
C THR A 244 -11.10 9.07 -7.10
N THR A 245 -11.79 7.97 -7.38
CA THR A 245 -13.25 7.94 -7.43
C THR A 245 -13.81 6.64 -6.83
N PRO A 246 -15.04 6.66 -6.28
CA PRO A 246 -15.71 5.45 -5.81
C PRO A 246 -15.90 4.39 -6.91
N ASP A 247 -16.07 4.80 -8.17
CA ASP A 247 -16.22 3.88 -9.30
C ASP A 247 -14.89 3.16 -9.62
N GLU A 248 -13.76 3.88 -9.58
CA GLU A 248 -12.42 3.25 -9.66
C GLU A 248 -12.23 2.22 -8.53
N VAL A 249 -12.70 2.52 -7.31
CA VAL A 249 -12.62 1.58 -6.19
C VAL A 249 -13.40 0.30 -6.50
N ARG A 250 -14.65 0.42 -6.96
CA ARG A 250 -15.48 -0.75 -7.33
C ARG A 250 -14.83 -1.58 -8.44
N GLU A 251 -14.28 -0.91 -9.46
CA GLU A 251 -13.58 -1.57 -10.57
C GLU A 251 -12.32 -2.31 -10.08
N ILE A 252 -11.48 -1.70 -9.25
CA ILE A 252 -10.28 -2.32 -8.70
C ILE A 252 -10.62 -3.53 -7.83
N ILE A 253 -11.65 -3.46 -7.00
CA ILE A 253 -12.11 -4.57 -6.16
C ILE A 253 -12.62 -5.70 -7.05
N GLU A 254 -13.51 -5.42 -8.01
CA GLU A 254 -14.08 -6.43 -8.90
C GLU A 254 -13.01 -7.12 -9.76
N ILE A 255 -12.11 -6.35 -10.36
CA ILE A 255 -10.99 -6.93 -11.13
C ILE A 255 -10.12 -7.82 -10.23
N SER A 256 -9.77 -7.34 -9.02
CA SER A 256 -8.93 -8.11 -8.11
C SER A 256 -9.60 -9.42 -7.67
N LEU A 257 -10.88 -9.39 -7.28
CA LEU A 257 -11.63 -10.58 -6.91
C LEU A 257 -11.75 -11.55 -8.09
N SER A 258 -12.10 -11.05 -9.29
CA SER A 258 -12.23 -11.88 -10.47
C SER A 258 -10.94 -12.63 -10.83
N LEU A 259 -9.79 -11.97 -10.68
CA LEU A 259 -8.48 -12.57 -10.91
C LEU A 259 -8.15 -13.66 -9.87
N LEU A 260 -8.43 -13.40 -8.59
CA LEU A 260 -8.23 -14.35 -7.51
C LEU A 260 -9.18 -15.56 -7.61
N GLU A 261 -10.41 -15.34 -8.07
CA GLU A 261 -11.43 -16.37 -8.29
C GLU A 261 -11.35 -17.04 -9.68
N ARG A 262 -10.44 -16.60 -10.55
CA ARG A 262 -10.25 -17.07 -11.93
C ARG A 262 -11.51 -16.99 -12.78
N ARG A 263 -12.22 -15.87 -12.70
CA ARG A 263 -13.40 -15.56 -13.51
C ARG A 263 -13.20 -14.26 -14.30
N THR A 264 -14.08 -14.00 -15.26
CA THR A 264 -14.11 -12.73 -15.99
C THR A 264 -14.66 -11.62 -15.10
N PRO A 265 -14.00 -10.42 -15.04
CA PRO A 265 -14.51 -9.30 -14.26
C PRO A 265 -15.82 -8.73 -14.84
N GLU A 266 -16.76 -8.43 -13.96
CA GLU A 266 -18.05 -7.80 -14.31
C GLU A 266 -17.92 -6.27 -14.28
N VAL A 267 -17.04 -5.71 -15.13
CA VAL A 267 -16.84 -4.27 -15.27
C VAL A 267 -17.49 -3.74 -16.54
N GLN A 268 -18.00 -2.51 -16.45
CA GLN A 268 -18.61 -1.85 -17.62
C GLN A 268 -17.52 -1.38 -18.59
N LEU A 269 -17.41 -2.05 -19.73
CA LEU A 269 -16.46 -1.67 -20.78
C LEU A 269 -17.06 -0.63 -21.73
N GLN A 270 -16.23 0.29 -22.21
CA GLN A 270 -16.61 1.21 -23.28
C GLN A 270 -17.00 0.43 -24.54
N ARG A 271 -18.21 0.65 -25.04
CA ARG A 271 -18.73 -0.02 -26.24
C ARG A 271 -18.42 0.77 -27.49
N THR A 272 -17.98 0.05 -28.51
CA THR A 272 -17.85 0.53 -29.88
C THR A 272 -18.45 -0.52 -30.81
N ARG A 273 -18.71 -0.16 -32.08
CA ARG A 273 -19.23 -1.11 -33.07
C ARG A 273 -18.36 -2.38 -33.19
N SER A 274 -17.06 -2.22 -33.20
CA SER A 274 -16.11 -3.35 -33.28
C SER A 274 -16.16 -4.23 -32.02
N LYS A 275 -16.24 -3.60 -30.83
CA LYS A 275 -16.30 -4.35 -29.57
C LYS A 275 -17.63 -5.10 -29.42
N ALA A 276 -18.74 -4.50 -29.86
CA ALA A 276 -20.05 -5.14 -29.85
C ALA A 276 -20.12 -6.39 -30.75
N SER A 277 -19.28 -6.48 -31.78
CA SER A 277 -19.25 -7.64 -32.67
C SER A 277 -18.67 -8.91 -32.05
N VAL A 278 -17.92 -8.80 -30.95
CA VAL A 278 -17.35 -9.95 -30.23
C VAL A 278 -18.22 -10.41 -29.06
N GLU A 279 -19.30 -9.70 -28.74
CA GLU A 279 -20.23 -10.14 -27.73
C GLU A 279 -21.11 -11.29 -28.23
N PRO A 280 -21.36 -12.31 -27.42
CA PRO A 280 -22.33 -13.35 -27.78
C PRO A 280 -23.71 -12.74 -28.10
N LYS A 281 -24.32 -13.16 -29.18
CA LYS A 281 -25.73 -12.79 -29.44
C LYS A 281 -26.59 -13.31 -28.29
N LYS A 282 -27.29 -12.42 -27.61
CA LYS A 282 -28.30 -12.84 -26.64
C LYS A 282 -29.30 -13.74 -27.40
N LYS A 283 -29.43 -15.00 -26.97
CA LYS A 283 -30.44 -15.92 -27.46
C LYS A 283 -31.83 -15.47 -27.05
#